data_e88d203fbd1afd5f70aacca4d5537a1c
#
_entry.id   e88d203fbd1afd5f70aacca4d5537a1c
#
_cell.length_a   1.000
_cell.length_b   1.000
_cell.length_c   1.000
_cell.angle_alpha   90.00
_cell.angle_beta   90.00
_cell.angle_gamma   90.00
#
_symmetry.space_group_name_H-M   'P 1'
#
loop_
_entity.id
_entity.type
_entity.pdbx_description
1 polymer ?
#
loop_
_entity_poly.entity_id
_entity_poly.type
_entity_poly.pdbx_seq_one_letter_code
_entity_poly.pdbx_strand_id
1 'polypeptide(L)'
;MNFTRRTLTLALPFLLSACFSGSQQAAPNLPFTQLDGSKHTLAELKGKVTLINFWATSCSTCVKEMPQMVATYQKFQGQGLETLAIAMEYDPPAYVMQFAQSRALPFRVAIDHSGELAKGFGEVQLTPTTFVVNKKGEIVKRYVGEPDFAALHRLLAQLLAESA
;
A
#
# COMPACT_ATOMS: atom_id res chain seq x y z
N MET A 1 -27.18 -29.39 -67.71
CA MET A 1 -26.00 -29.55 -66.81
C MET A 1 -25.91 -28.27 -65.97
N ASN A 2 -26.51 -28.34 -64.74
CA ASN A 2 -26.56 -27.19 -63.83
C ASN A 2 -25.49 -27.31 -62.76
N PHE A 3 -24.47 -26.48 -62.79
CA PHE A 3 -23.45 -26.35 -61.77
C PHE A 3 -23.89 -25.42 -60.65
N THR A 4 -24.28 -25.97 -59.52
CA THR A 4 -24.63 -25.18 -58.32
C THR A 4 -23.34 -24.82 -57.58
N ARG A 5 -22.97 -23.53 -57.58
CA ARG A 5 -21.87 -22.97 -56.77
C ARG A 5 -22.28 -22.94 -55.30
N ARG A 6 -21.66 -23.78 -54.48
CA ARG A 6 -21.75 -23.71 -53.03
C ARG A 6 -20.75 -22.66 -52.50
N THR A 7 -21.28 -21.56 -52.03
CA THR A 7 -20.49 -20.55 -51.26
C THR A 7 -20.25 -21.06 -49.87
N LEU A 8 -18.99 -21.31 -49.55
CA LEU A 8 -18.52 -21.72 -48.21
C LEU A 8 -18.27 -20.45 -47.39
N THR A 9 -19.18 -20.11 -46.47
CA THR A 9 -19.02 -19.00 -45.54
C THR A 9 -18.12 -19.44 -44.39
N LEU A 10 -16.88 -18.99 -44.36
CA LEU A 10 -16.00 -19.13 -43.18
C LEU A 10 -16.46 -18.18 -42.10
N ALA A 11 -17.08 -18.71 -41.04
CA ALA A 11 -17.34 -17.97 -39.81
C ALA A 11 -16.04 -17.88 -38.98
N LEU A 12 -15.44 -16.70 -38.87
CA LEU A 12 -14.30 -16.42 -38.05
C LEU A 12 -14.77 -16.27 -36.58
N PRO A 13 -14.30 -17.08 -35.62
CA PRO A 13 -14.69 -16.89 -34.22
C PRO A 13 -14.00 -15.64 -33.69
N PHE A 14 -14.79 -14.65 -33.29
CA PHE A 14 -14.35 -13.46 -32.55
C PHE A 14 -14.00 -13.91 -31.13
N LEU A 15 -12.69 -14.05 -30.84
CA LEU A 15 -12.18 -14.27 -29.49
C LEU A 15 -12.35 -12.96 -28.71
N LEU A 16 -13.42 -12.85 -27.93
CA LEU A 16 -13.56 -11.83 -26.90
C LEU A 16 -12.53 -12.13 -25.80
N SER A 17 -11.39 -11.45 -25.86
CA SER A 17 -10.48 -11.35 -24.74
C SER A 17 -11.15 -10.51 -23.65
N ALA A 18 -11.88 -11.17 -22.74
CA ALA A 18 -12.35 -10.55 -21.52
C ALA A 18 -11.12 -10.21 -20.65
N CYS A 19 -10.67 -8.97 -20.71
CA CYS A 19 -9.76 -8.42 -19.70
C CYS A 19 -10.49 -8.48 -18.37
N PHE A 20 -10.15 -9.43 -17.54
CA PHE A 20 -10.57 -9.52 -16.15
C PHE A 20 -9.79 -8.45 -15.36
N SER A 21 -10.20 -7.18 -15.50
CA SER A 21 -9.76 -6.11 -14.59
C SER A 21 -10.44 -6.34 -13.25
N GLY A 22 -9.80 -7.12 -12.39
CA GLY A 22 -10.18 -7.17 -10.98
C GLY A 22 -10.14 -5.72 -10.46
N SER A 23 -11.28 -5.18 -10.06
CA SER A 23 -11.35 -3.83 -9.48
C SER A 23 -10.52 -3.81 -8.21
N GLN A 24 -9.38 -3.12 -8.25
CA GLN A 24 -8.55 -2.91 -7.06
C GLN A 24 -9.33 -2.02 -6.09
N GLN A 25 -9.29 -2.36 -4.81
CA GLN A 25 -10.00 -1.59 -3.78
C GLN A 25 -9.31 -0.23 -3.60
N ALA A 26 -10.08 0.87 -3.67
CA ALA A 26 -9.56 2.19 -3.33
C ALA A 26 -9.15 2.25 -1.85
N ALA A 27 -8.00 2.85 -1.55
CA ALA A 27 -7.62 3.15 -0.18
C ALA A 27 -8.64 4.14 0.42
N PRO A 28 -9.02 3.97 1.70
CA PRO A 28 -9.98 4.87 2.34
C PRO A 28 -9.42 6.30 2.41
N ASN A 29 -10.29 7.30 2.20
CA ASN A 29 -9.88 8.69 2.39
C ASN A 29 -10.17 9.12 3.83
N LEU A 30 -9.23 8.85 4.73
CA LEU A 30 -9.34 9.15 6.15
C LEU A 30 -8.31 10.21 6.58
N PRO A 31 -8.65 11.05 7.57
CA PRO A 31 -7.70 11.97 8.16
C PRO A 31 -6.71 11.23 9.06
N PHE A 32 -5.49 11.74 9.14
CA PHE A 32 -4.50 11.31 10.12
C PHE A 32 -3.72 12.52 10.66
N THR A 33 -3.20 12.38 11.87
CA THR A 33 -2.36 13.40 12.49
C THR A 33 -0.97 12.82 12.71
N GLN A 34 0.06 13.50 12.20
CA GLN A 34 1.45 13.11 12.40
C GLN A 34 1.92 13.43 13.83
N LEU A 35 3.08 12.88 14.24
CA LEU A 35 3.63 13.10 15.58
C LEU A 35 3.99 14.57 15.85
N ASP A 36 4.20 15.38 14.82
CA ASP A 36 4.42 16.83 14.93
C ASP A 36 3.13 17.64 15.08
N GLY A 37 1.97 16.97 15.10
CA GLY A 37 0.65 17.59 15.20
C GLY A 37 0.05 18.04 13.86
N SER A 38 0.76 17.92 12.75
CA SER A 38 0.24 18.27 11.43
C SER A 38 -0.87 17.30 11.01
N LYS A 39 -1.96 17.88 10.46
CA LYS A 39 -3.15 17.12 10.02
C LYS A 39 -3.13 16.95 8.51
N HIS A 40 -3.38 15.74 8.07
CA HIS A 40 -3.37 15.33 6.67
C HIS A 40 -4.53 14.40 6.36
N THR A 41 -4.73 14.10 5.08
CA THR A 41 -5.65 13.06 4.62
C THR A 41 -4.91 12.07 3.73
N LEU A 42 -5.38 10.84 3.65
CA LEU A 42 -4.79 9.84 2.76
C LEU A 42 -4.93 10.22 1.27
N ALA A 43 -5.92 11.06 0.93
CA ALA A 43 -6.06 11.58 -0.43
C ALA A 43 -4.85 12.42 -0.90
N GLU A 44 -4.13 13.06 0.02
CA GLU A 44 -2.92 13.84 -0.29
C GLU A 44 -1.74 12.98 -0.77
N LEU A 45 -1.82 11.67 -0.55
CA LEU A 45 -0.81 10.71 -0.99
C LEU A 45 -1.03 10.22 -2.43
N LYS A 46 -2.16 10.58 -3.08
CA LYS A 46 -2.39 10.25 -4.50
C LYS A 46 -1.29 10.86 -5.38
N GLY A 47 -0.97 10.16 -6.45
CA GLY A 47 0.14 10.49 -7.32
C GLY A 47 1.48 9.88 -6.89
N LYS A 48 1.54 9.31 -5.68
CA LYS A 48 2.70 8.61 -5.14
C LYS A 48 2.38 7.14 -4.89
N VAL A 49 3.38 6.28 -4.98
CA VAL A 49 3.28 4.91 -4.45
C VAL A 49 3.46 5.00 -2.95
N THR A 50 2.55 4.43 -2.17
CA THR A 50 2.57 4.59 -0.72
C THR A 50 2.58 3.24 0.00
N LEU A 51 3.47 3.10 0.98
CA LEU A 51 3.40 2.04 1.99
C LEU A 51 2.64 2.56 3.19
N ILE A 52 1.52 1.90 3.54
CA ILE A 52 0.79 2.13 4.79
C ILE A 52 1.08 0.95 5.69
N ASN A 53 1.83 1.19 6.76
CA ASN A 53 2.26 0.14 7.69
C ASN A 53 1.62 0.34 9.07
N PHE A 54 0.80 -0.62 9.48
CA PHE A 54 0.23 -0.67 10.84
C PHE A 54 1.17 -1.45 11.75
N TRP A 55 1.57 -0.84 12.86
CA TRP A 55 2.60 -1.36 13.76
C TRP A 55 2.35 -0.99 15.22
N ALA A 56 3.16 -1.53 16.13
CA ALA A 56 3.19 -1.11 17.54
C ALA A 56 4.60 -1.28 18.11
N THR A 57 4.95 -0.47 19.12
CA THR A 57 6.23 -0.55 19.84
C THR A 57 6.35 -1.85 20.63
N SER A 58 5.24 -2.43 21.05
CA SER A 58 5.16 -3.72 21.75
C SER A 58 5.23 -4.94 20.81
N CYS A 59 5.15 -4.73 19.50
CA CYS A 59 5.21 -5.78 18.49
C CYS A 59 6.66 -6.07 18.10
N SER A 60 7.22 -7.18 18.55
CA SER A 60 8.62 -7.56 18.31
C SER A 60 8.95 -7.69 16.81
N THR A 61 8.06 -8.26 16.01
CA THR A 61 8.22 -8.37 14.55
C THR A 61 8.23 -6.99 13.90
N CYS A 62 7.36 -6.06 14.35
CA CYS A 62 7.34 -4.69 13.84
C CYS A 62 8.66 -3.96 14.09
N VAL A 63 9.18 -4.08 15.33
CA VAL A 63 10.47 -3.47 15.72
C VAL A 63 11.62 -4.06 14.91
N LYS A 64 11.58 -5.37 14.63
CA LYS A 64 12.60 -6.08 13.84
C LYS A 64 12.58 -5.66 12.37
N GLU A 65 11.40 -5.48 11.76
CA GLU A 65 11.30 -5.10 10.34
C GLU A 65 11.59 -3.62 10.08
N MET A 66 11.48 -2.74 11.08
CA MET A 66 11.58 -1.29 10.92
C MET A 66 12.86 -0.82 10.20
N PRO A 67 14.06 -1.39 10.47
CA PRO A 67 15.27 -1.05 9.70
C PRO A 67 15.13 -1.32 8.20
N GLN A 68 14.44 -2.40 7.81
CA GLN A 68 14.17 -2.72 6.41
C GLN A 68 13.15 -1.76 5.78
N MET A 69 12.15 -1.31 6.56
CA MET A 69 11.23 -0.26 6.13
C MET A 69 11.97 1.05 5.88
N VAL A 70 12.89 1.45 6.78
CA VAL A 70 13.75 2.63 6.60
C VAL A 70 14.61 2.50 5.34
N ALA A 71 15.29 1.37 5.15
CA ALA A 71 16.12 1.13 3.97
C ALA A 71 15.29 1.15 2.67
N THR A 72 14.07 0.60 2.70
CA THR A 72 13.14 0.63 1.58
C THR A 72 12.73 2.06 1.22
N TYR A 73 12.35 2.85 2.22
CA TYR A 73 12.00 4.26 2.01
C TYR A 73 13.17 5.05 1.42
N GLN A 74 14.35 4.95 2.04
CA GLN A 74 15.56 5.65 1.56
C GLN A 74 15.93 5.28 0.12
N LYS A 75 15.74 4.02 -0.27
CA LYS A 75 16.00 3.55 -1.63
C LYS A 75 15.06 4.15 -2.66
N PHE A 76 13.79 4.32 -2.35
CA PHE A 76 12.75 4.65 -3.33
C PHE A 76 12.10 6.03 -3.18
N GLN A 77 12.33 6.78 -2.09
CA GLN A 77 11.73 8.10 -1.86
C GLN A 77 11.99 9.09 -3.00
N GLY A 78 13.20 9.10 -3.56
CA GLY A 78 13.57 9.94 -4.70
C GLY A 78 12.85 9.58 -6.01
N GLN A 79 12.17 8.41 -6.06
CA GLN A 79 11.40 7.94 -7.19
C GLN A 79 9.88 8.12 -6.99
N GLY A 80 9.47 8.69 -5.84
CA GLY A 80 8.06 8.96 -5.53
C GLY A 80 7.41 7.94 -4.60
N LEU A 81 8.20 7.19 -3.80
CA LEU A 81 7.67 6.39 -2.70
C LEU A 81 7.40 7.29 -1.49
N GLU A 82 6.20 7.14 -0.92
CA GLU A 82 5.87 7.60 0.43
C GLU A 82 5.70 6.42 1.38
N THR A 83 5.90 6.68 2.68
CA THR A 83 5.59 5.71 3.74
C THR A 83 4.87 6.42 4.87
N LEU A 84 3.77 5.82 5.32
CA LEU A 84 3.03 6.24 6.50
C LEU A 84 3.00 5.06 7.47
N ALA A 85 3.74 5.15 8.57
CA ALA A 85 3.71 4.18 9.65
C ALA A 85 2.65 4.62 10.67
N ILE A 86 1.61 3.80 10.85
CA ILE A 86 0.48 4.06 11.73
C ILE A 86 0.60 3.17 12.95
N ALA A 87 0.93 3.76 14.10
CA ALA A 87 0.89 3.05 15.37
C ALA A 87 -0.56 2.77 15.77
N MET A 88 -0.82 1.55 16.25
CA MET A 88 -2.15 1.12 16.66
C MET A 88 -2.65 1.90 17.89
N GLU A 89 -3.97 1.99 18.04
CA GLU A 89 -4.64 2.75 19.11
C GLU A 89 -4.20 2.37 20.54
N TYR A 90 -3.83 1.10 20.73
CA TYR A 90 -3.38 0.57 22.03
C TYR A 90 -1.92 0.91 22.36
N ASP A 91 -1.16 1.47 21.42
CA ASP A 91 0.27 1.78 21.63
C ASP A 91 0.42 3.15 22.31
N PRO A 92 1.06 3.23 23.50
CA PRO A 92 1.17 4.49 24.23
C PRO A 92 1.91 5.56 23.39
N PRO A 93 1.32 6.77 23.23
CA PRO A 93 1.91 7.81 22.38
C PRO A 93 3.37 8.18 22.74
N ALA A 94 3.70 8.17 24.04
CA ALA A 94 5.06 8.46 24.49
C ALA A 94 6.08 7.44 23.96
N TYR A 95 5.70 6.16 23.87
CA TYR A 95 6.58 5.11 23.35
C TYR A 95 6.75 5.23 21.84
N VAL A 96 5.67 5.54 21.11
CA VAL A 96 5.72 5.79 19.66
C VAL A 96 6.63 6.97 19.34
N MET A 97 6.48 8.09 20.07
CA MET A 97 7.31 9.28 19.90
C MET A 97 8.79 8.99 20.20
N GLN A 98 9.07 8.32 21.33
CA GLN A 98 10.43 7.94 21.70
C GLN A 98 11.05 7.00 20.67
N PHE A 99 10.30 6.01 20.19
CA PHE A 99 10.78 5.08 19.16
C PHE A 99 11.12 5.82 17.87
N ALA A 100 10.18 6.64 17.35
CA ALA A 100 10.38 7.39 16.12
C ALA A 100 11.60 8.31 16.18
N GLN A 101 11.79 9.03 17.32
CA GLN A 101 12.92 9.92 17.54
C GLN A 101 14.24 9.15 17.68
N SER A 102 14.29 8.13 18.54
CA SER A 102 15.52 7.36 18.81
C SER A 102 16.02 6.57 17.59
N ARG A 103 15.11 6.20 16.69
CA ARG A 103 15.42 5.49 15.43
C ARG A 103 15.53 6.44 14.24
N ALA A 104 15.30 7.76 14.45
CA ALA A 104 15.31 8.78 13.39
C ALA A 104 14.51 8.34 12.15
N LEU A 105 13.25 7.91 12.36
CA LEU A 105 12.41 7.41 11.26
C LEU A 105 12.26 8.49 10.19
N PRO A 106 12.64 8.24 8.92
CA PRO A 106 12.73 9.28 7.88
C PRO A 106 11.40 9.53 7.16
N PHE A 107 10.33 8.85 7.54
CA PHE A 107 9.02 8.90 6.91
C PHE A 107 7.93 9.33 7.91
N ARG A 108 6.71 9.48 7.41
CA ARG A 108 5.56 9.92 8.21
C ARG A 108 5.18 8.87 9.25
N VAL A 109 4.97 9.33 10.49
CA VAL A 109 4.48 8.50 11.58
C VAL A 109 3.22 9.14 12.15
N ALA A 110 2.17 8.34 12.30
CA ALA A 110 0.90 8.74 12.91
C ALA A 110 0.49 7.73 13.99
N ILE A 111 -0.45 8.11 14.84
CA ILE A 111 -1.09 7.22 15.81
C ILE A 111 -2.58 7.16 15.49
N ASP A 112 -3.12 5.96 15.40
CA ASP A 112 -4.56 5.71 15.18
C ASP A 112 -5.32 5.77 16.50
N HIS A 113 -5.45 6.98 17.08
CA HIS A 113 -6.07 7.17 18.41
C HIS A 113 -7.49 6.64 18.54
N SER A 114 -8.23 6.54 17.46
CA SER A 114 -9.65 6.13 17.45
C SER A 114 -9.89 4.73 16.87
N GLY A 115 -8.85 4.10 16.31
CA GLY A 115 -8.97 2.84 15.56
C GLY A 115 -9.64 3.00 14.18
N GLU A 116 -9.98 4.23 13.78
CA GLU A 116 -10.68 4.45 12.51
C GLU A 116 -9.82 4.17 11.27
N LEU A 117 -8.49 4.40 11.37
CA LEU A 117 -7.58 4.05 10.27
C LEU A 117 -7.51 2.54 10.10
N ALA A 118 -7.27 1.79 11.16
CA ALA A 118 -7.24 0.32 11.14
C ALA A 118 -8.57 -0.27 10.65
N LYS A 119 -9.70 0.30 11.10
CA LYS A 119 -11.04 -0.10 10.65
C LYS A 119 -11.24 0.17 9.16
N GLY A 120 -10.87 1.36 8.68
CA GLY A 120 -11.02 1.76 7.28
C GLY A 120 -10.19 0.91 6.31
N PHE A 121 -9.05 0.38 6.75
CA PHE A 121 -8.21 -0.56 5.99
C PHE A 121 -8.66 -2.03 6.11
N GLY A 122 -9.93 -2.27 6.49
CA GLY A 122 -10.52 -3.61 6.57
C GLY A 122 -10.21 -4.31 7.88
N GLU A 123 -10.45 -3.63 9.01
CA GLU A 123 -10.34 -4.16 10.36
C GLU A 123 -8.96 -4.77 10.64
N VAL A 124 -7.91 -3.94 10.57
CA VAL A 124 -6.54 -4.39 10.86
C VAL A 124 -6.41 -4.73 12.34
N GLN A 125 -6.26 -6.02 12.65
CA GLN A 125 -6.12 -6.54 14.01
C GLN A 125 -4.71 -7.07 14.31
N LEU A 126 -3.96 -7.42 13.26
CA LEU A 126 -2.63 -8.02 13.40
C LEU A 126 -1.54 -7.04 12.95
N THR A 127 -0.47 -6.96 13.72
CA THR A 127 0.72 -6.17 13.39
C THR A 127 1.97 -7.06 13.25
N PRO A 128 2.87 -6.73 12.33
CA PRO A 128 2.73 -5.68 11.32
C PRO A 128 1.72 -6.06 10.22
N THR A 129 0.99 -5.07 9.71
CA THR A 129 0.23 -5.22 8.46
C THR A 129 0.60 -4.07 7.53
N THR A 130 1.06 -4.39 6.32
CA THR A 130 1.51 -3.40 5.35
C THR A 130 0.66 -3.44 4.08
N PHE A 131 0.11 -2.30 3.70
CA PHE A 131 -0.57 -2.12 2.43
C PHE A 131 0.34 -1.37 1.46
N VAL A 132 0.32 -1.81 0.20
CA VAL A 132 0.93 -1.09 -0.92
C VAL A 132 -0.18 -0.42 -1.69
N VAL A 133 -0.11 0.90 -1.81
CA VAL A 133 -1.08 1.72 -2.53
C VAL A 133 -0.40 2.30 -3.76
N ASN A 134 -1.03 2.17 -4.94
CA ASN A 134 -0.50 2.69 -6.20
C ASN A 134 -0.74 4.21 -6.33
N LYS A 135 -0.23 4.82 -7.41
CA LYS A 135 -0.39 6.26 -7.68
C LYS A 135 -1.84 6.71 -7.84
N LYS A 136 -2.76 5.79 -8.19
CA LYS A 136 -4.20 6.08 -8.31
C LYS A 136 -4.91 6.07 -6.95
N GLY A 137 -4.22 5.66 -5.88
CA GLY A 137 -4.80 5.50 -4.55
C GLY A 137 -5.52 4.17 -4.36
N GLU A 138 -5.15 3.13 -5.11
CA GLU A 138 -5.72 1.80 -5.03
C GLU A 138 -4.79 0.85 -4.27
N ILE A 139 -5.35 0.01 -3.40
CA ILE A 139 -4.61 -1.02 -2.68
C ILE A 139 -4.29 -2.15 -3.64
N VAL A 140 -3.01 -2.34 -3.94
CA VAL A 140 -2.54 -3.39 -4.87
C VAL A 140 -2.00 -4.61 -4.14
N LYS A 141 -1.63 -4.48 -2.86
CA LYS A 141 -1.13 -5.59 -2.05
C LYS A 141 -1.35 -5.33 -0.57
N ARG A 142 -1.63 -6.40 0.18
CA ARG A 142 -1.64 -6.44 1.64
C ARG A 142 -0.70 -7.54 2.10
N TYR A 143 0.16 -7.22 3.04
CA TYR A 143 1.00 -8.18 3.76
C TYR A 143 0.55 -8.21 5.23
N VAL A 144 0.39 -9.39 5.79
CA VAL A 144 0.17 -9.61 7.22
C VAL A 144 1.40 -10.33 7.76
N GLY A 145 2.08 -9.72 8.71
CA GLY A 145 3.44 -10.10 9.12
C GLY A 145 4.51 -9.41 8.28
N GLU A 146 5.78 -9.71 8.58
CA GLU A 146 6.96 -9.16 7.86
C GLU A 146 6.87 -9.53 6.35
N PRO A 147 6.93 -8.56 5.42
CA PRO A 147 6.90 -8.85 4.00
C PRO A 147 8.23 -9.49 3.54
N ASP A 148 8.19 -10.28 2.46
CA ASP A 148 9.39 -10.56 1.68
C ASP A 148 9.84 -9.25 1.01
N PHE A 149 10.87 -8.61 1.57
CA PHE A 149 11.38 -7.33 1.09
C PHE A 149 11.92 -7.39 -0.34
N ALA A 150 12.43 -8.54 -0.80
CA ALA A 150 12.88 -8.68 -2.18
C ALA A 150 11.67 -8.64 -3.14
N ALA A 151 10.59 -9.33 -2.81
CA ALA A 151 9.34 -9.27 -3.59
C ALA A 151 8.68 -7.89 -3.50
N LEU A 152 8.67 -7.27 -2.32
CA LEU A 152 8.17 -5.91 -2.13
C LEU A 152 8.93 -4.91 -2.99
N HIS A 153 10.26 -4.96 -3.02
CA HIS A 153 11.08 -4.05 -3.84
C HIS A 153 10.81 -4.21 -5.34
N ARG A 154 10.58 -5.44 -5.82
CA ARG A 154 10.20 -5.65 -7.24
C ARG A 154 8.84 -5.02 -7.55
N LEU A 155 7.85 -5.20 -6.67
CA LEU A 155 6.54 -4.57 -6.81
C LEU A 155 6.63 -3.04 -6.78
N LEU A 156 7.38 -2.46 -5.83
CA LEU A 156 7.57 -1.02 -5.75
C LEU A 156 8.24 -0.45 -7.00
N ALA A 157 9.29 -1.10 -7.51
CA ALA A 157 9.97 -0.67 -8.74
C ALA A 157 9.02 -0.66 -9.94
N GLN A 158 8.14 -1.66 -10.06
CA GLN A 158 7.12 -1.72 -11.10
C GLN A 158 6.11 -0.56 -10.97
N LEU A 159 5.51 -0.37 -9.78
CA LEU A 159 4.49 0.66 -9.55
C LEU A 159 5.06 2.08 -9.70
N LEU A 160 6.31 2.30 -9.31
CA LEU A 160 6.98 3.59 -9.45
C LEU A 160 7.26 3.96 -10.92
N ALA A 161 7.46 2.96 -11.79
CA ALA A 161 7.65 3.15 -13.23
C ALA A 161 6.33 3.42 -13.98
N GLU A 162 5.16 3.10 -13.39
CA GLU A 162 3.85 3.38 -14.00
C GLU A 162 3.56 4.89 -14.01
N SER A 163 2.80 5.35 -15.02
CA SER A 163 2.23 6.70 -15.03
C SER A 163 1.12 6.82 -13.98
N ALA A 164 0.93 8.02 -13.43
CA ALA A 164 -0.14 8.32 -12.47
C ALA A 164 -1.51 8.32 -13.16
#